data_0c012e93fe5e6b1756115bad09dd6fd1
#
_entry.id   0c012e93fe5e6b1756115bad09dd6fd1
#
_cell.length_a   1.000
_cell.length_b   1.000
_cell.length_c   1.000
_cell.angle_alpha   90.00
_cell.angle_beta   90.00
_cell.angle_gamma   90.00
#
_symmetry.space_group_name_H-M   'P 1'
#
loop_
_entity.id
_entity.type
_entity.pdbx_description
1 polymer ?
#
loop_
_entity_poly.entity_id
_entity_poly.type
_entity_poly.pdbx_seq_one_letter_code
_entity_poly.pdbx_strand_id
1 'polypeptide(L)'
;MNESRVKPRSYVVTDGIEATTSRGMLRAVGMGDQDWDKPQIGIASSWNEITPCNLSLSRLAQAAKEGVHSGGGYPLQFGTVSVSDGISMGHEGMHFSLVSREVIADSVETVMQAERLDGSVLLAGCDKSIPGMLMAAARLDLASVFLYAGSIAPGWVKLSDGTEKDITIIDSFEAVGAV
;
A
#
# COMPACT_ATOMS: atom_id res chain seq x y z
N MET A 1 -32.28 -6.65 11.40
CA MET A 1 -30.85 -6.96 11.22
C MET A 1 -30.64 -7.07 9.72
N ASN A 2 -29.90 -6.14 9.15
CA ASN A 2 -29.69 -6.08 7.70
C ASN A 2 -28.90 -7.32 7.28
N GLU A 3 -29.48 -8.06 6.30
CA GLU A 3 -28.72 -9.05 5.53
C GLU A 3 -27.41 -8.43 5.10
N SER A 4 -26.31 -9.17 5.22
CA SER A 4 -24.96 -8.71 4.92
C SER A 4 -24.92 -8.12 3.50
N ARG A 5 -24.98 -6.82 3.38
CA ARG A 5 -24.83 -6.16 2.09
C ARG A 5 -23.42 -6.43 1.59
N VAL A 6 -23.31 -6.92 0.37
CA VAL A 6 -22.01 -7.12 -0.32
C VAL A 6 -21.23 -5.80 -0.39
N LYS A 7 -21.95 -4.66 -0.42
CA LYS A 7 -21.42 -3.29 -0.35
C LYS A 7 -21.84 -2.62 0.96
N PRO A 8 -21.15 -2.88 2.08
CA PRO A 8 -21.58 -2.34 3.37
C PRO A 8 -21.45 -0.82 3.48
N ARG A 9 -20.63 -0.20 2.67
CA ARG A 9 -20.33 1.25 2.71
C ARG A 9 -20.47 1.95 1.37
N SER A 10 -19.94 1.36 0.28
CA SER A 10 -19.90 2.00 -1.05
C SER A 10 -21.27 2.17 -1.70
N TYR A 11 -22.31 1.56 -1.17
CA TYR A 11 -23.67 1.79 -1.63
C TYR A 11 -24.06 3.28 -1.64
N VAL A 12 -23.52 4.08 -0.72
CA VAL A 12 -23.85 5.52 -0.64
C VAL A 12 -23.29 6.33 -1.81
N VAL A 13 -22.29 5.82 -2.51
CA VAL A 13 -21.66 6.46 -3.69
C VAL A 13 -22.08 5.82 -5.02
N THR A 14 -22.79 4.68 -4.97
CA THR A 14 -23.21 3.95 -6.18
C THR A 14 -24.72 3.85 -6.36
N ASP A 15 -25.51 3.84 -5.28
CA ASP A 15 -26.93 3.51 -5.34
C ASP A 15 -27.82 4.77 -5.27
N GLY A 16 -28.97 4.73 -5.93
CA GLY A 16 -29.96 5.81 -5.90
C GLY A 16 -29.62 7.01 -6.77
N ILE A 17 -30.57 7.95 -6.83
CA ILE A 17 -30.45 9.16 -7.68
C ILE A 17 -29.41 10.13 -7.09
N GLU A 18 -29.28 10.17 -5.79
CA GLU A 18 -28.36 11.02 -5.05
C GLU A 18 -26.88 10.72 -5.39
N ALA A 19 -26.58 9.45 -5.72
CA ALA A 19 -25.24 9.02 -6.11
C ALA A 19 -24.91 9.30 -7.60
N THR A 20 -25.74 10.02 -8.34
CA THR A 20 -25.51 10.28 -9.77
C THR A 20 -24.17 11.00 -10.02
N THR A 21 -23.84 11.99 -9.20
CA THR A 21 -22.58 12.74 -9.35
C THR A 21 -21.37 11.84 -9.05
N SER A 22 -21.40 11.07 -7.98
CA SER A 22 -20.31 10.15 -7.63
C SER A 22 -20.14 9.05 -8.68
N ARG A 23 -21.23 8.47 -9.21
CA ARG A 23 -21.13 7.55 -10.35
C ARG A 23 -20.50 8.21 -11.58
N GLY A 24 -20.81 9.48 -11.86
CA GLY A 24 -20.16 10.23 -12.94
C GLY A 24 -18.65 10.31 -12.76
N MET A 25 -18.18 10.59 -11.54
CA MET A 25 -16.75 10.60 -11.22
C MET A 25 -16.13 9.21 -11.30
N LEU A 26 -16.80 8.18 -10.78
CA LEU A 26 -16.33 6.80 -10.83
C LEU A 26 -16.26 6.26 -12.26
N ARG A 27 -17.16 6.70 -13.18
CA ARG A 27 -17.05 6.39 -14.62
C ARG A 27 -15.76 6.95 -15.22
N ALA A 28 -15.35 8.14 -14.82
CA ALA A 28 -14.11 8.75 -15.33
C ALA A 28 -12.85 7.96 -14.95
N VAL A 29 -12.89 7.16 -13.87
CA VAL A 29 -11.82 6.24 -13.46
C VAL A 29 -12.06 4.79 -13.92
N GLY A 30 -13.07 4.54 -14.77
CA GLY A 30 -13.23 3.29 -15.48
C GLY A 30 -14.34 2.37 -14.99
N MET A 31 -15.14 2.73 -13.96
CA MET A 31 -16.30 1.92 -13.55
C MET A 31 -17.41 1.96 -14.61
N GLY A 32 -17.94 0.79 -14.94
CA GLY A 32 -19.05 0.63 -15.89
C GLY A 32 -20.35 0.22 -15.21
N ASP A 33 -21.41 0.03 -16.01
CA ASP A 33 -22.73 -0.34 -15.50
C ASP A 33 -22.72 -1.70 -14.76
N GLN A 34 -21.86 -2.61 -15.18
CA GLN A 34 -21.68 -3.93 -14.57
C GLN A 34 -20.94 -3.90 -13.21
N ASP A 35 -20.43 -2.73 -12.79
CA ASP A 35 -19.60 -2.62 -11.60
C ASP A 35 -20.35 -2.00 -10.40
N TRP A 36 -21.54 -1.42 -10.62
CA TRP A 36 -22.25 -0.70 -9.56
C TRP A 36 -22.69 -1.60 -8.40
N ASP A 37 -22.89 -2.89 -8.65
CA ASP A 37 -23.28 -3.86 -7.62
C ASP A 37 -22.08 -4.52 -6.91
N LYS A 38 -20.85 -4.23 -7.34
CA LYS A 38 -19.62 -4.81 -6.76
C LYS A 38 -19.16 -4.02 -5.54
N PRO A 39 -18.61 -4.70 -4.50
CA PRO A 39 -17.93 -4.00 -3.42
C PRO A 39 -16.67 -3.30 -3.94
N GLN A 40 -16.44 -2.08 -3.47
CA GLN A 40 -15.26 -1.29 -3.80
C GLN A 40 -14.15 -1.58 -2.82
N ILE A 41 -13.02 -2.11 -3.31
CA ILE A 41 -11.88 -2.52 -2.49
C ILE A 41 -10.71 -1.56 -2.71
N GLY A 42 -10.32 -0.87 -1.65
CA GLY A 42 -9.16 0.02 -1.67
C GLY A 42 -7.86 -0.77 -1.72
N ILE A 43 -6.97 -0.46 -2.66
CA ILE A 43 -5.60 -0.99 -2.69
C ILE A 43 -4.66 0.12 -2.30
N ALA A 44 -4.33 0.18 -1.01
CA ALA A 44 -3.39 1.16 -0.48
C ALA A 44 -1.96 0.67 -0.67
N SER A 45 -1.12 1.47 -1.33
CA SER A 45 0.27 1.11 -1.61
C SER A 45 1.23 2.21 -1.16
N SER A 46 2.29 1.83 -0.47
CA SER A 46 3.41 2.71 -0.12
C SER A 46 4.52 2.73 -1.18
N TRP A 47 4.20 2.35 -2.40
CA TRP A 47 5.15 2.35 -3.51
C TRP A 47 5.79 3.72 -3.74
N ASN A 48 7.09 3.71 -3.93
CA ASN A 48 7.87 4.84 -4.45
C ASN A 48 9.21 4.34 -5.00
N GLU A 49 9.93 5.19 -5.72
CA GLU A 49 11.23 4.88 -6.32
C GLU A 49 12.42 5.21 -5.41
N ILE A 50 12.17 5.82 -4.23
CA ILE A 50 13.20 6.21 -3.27
C ILE A 50 13.57 5.03 -2.36
N THR A 51 12.56 4.28 -1.93
CA THR A 51 12.68 3.21 -0.94
C THR A 51 12.85 1.87 -1.62
N PRO A 52 14.04 1.24 -1.62
CA PRO A 52 14.29 0.00 -2.37
C PRO A 52 13.33 -1.14 -2.03
N CYS A 53 12.97 -1.30 -0.76
CA CYS A 53 12.03 -2.31 -0.31
C CYS A 53 10.59 -2.10 -0.85
N ASN A 54 10.27 -0.95 -1.43
CA ASN A 54 8.94 -0.65 -1.96
C ASN A 54 8.84 -0.75 -3.49
N LEU A 55 9.94 -0.99 -4.20
CA LEU A 55 9.95 -1.05 -5.67
C LEU A 55 9.01 -2.13 -6.23
N SER A 56 8.92 -3.29 -5.58
CA SER A 56 8.05 -4.40 -5.99
C SER A 56 6.56 -4.11 -5.82
N LEU A 57 6.18 -3.14 -5.00
CA LEU A 57 4.78 -2.86 -4.64
C LEU A 57 3.94 -2.45 -5.84
N SER A 58 4.51 -1.81 -6.85
CA SER A 58 3.80 -1.46 -8.10
C SER A 58 3.26 -2.72 -8.81
N ARG A 59 4.12 -3.74 -8.97
CA ARG A 59 3.73 -5.01 -9.58
C ARG A 59 2.72 -5.78 -8.72
N LEU A 60 2.91 -5.77 -7.41
CA LEU A 60 1.99 -6.43 -6.47
C LEU A 60 0.62 -5.76 -6.42
N ALA A 61 0.57 -4.43 -6.54
CA ALA A 61 -0.70 -3.72 -6.64
C ALA A 61 -1.49 -4.15 -7.89
N GLN A 62 -0.81 -4.37 -9.02
CA GLN A 62 -1.47 -4.88 -10.22
C GLN A 62 -2.04 -6.29 -10.01
N ALA A 63 -1.26 -7.20 -9.43
CA ALA A 63 -1.75 -8.54 -9.09
C ALA A 63 -2.90 -8.52 -8.07
N ALA A 64 -2.85 -7.61 -7.09
CA ALA A 64 -3.94 -7.41 -6.13
C ALA A 64 -5.23 -6.95 -6.83
N LYS A 65 -5.15 -6.03 -7.81
CA LYS A 65 -6.30 -5.59 -8.61
C LYS A 65 -6.94 -6.76 -9.36
N GLU A 66 -6.11 -7.59 -9.99
CA GLU A 66 -6.58 -8.80 -10.70
C GLU A 66 -7.27 -9.78 -9.73
N GLY A 67 -6.71 -9.97 -8.53
CA GLY A 67 -7.31 -10.78 -7.47
C GLY A 67 -8.66 -10.25 -7.01
N VAL A 68 -8.80 -8.94 -6.82
CA VAL A 68 -10.05 -8.29 -6.43
C VAL A 68 -11.10 -8.46 -7.53
N HIS A 69 -10.74 -8.25 -8.80
CA HIS A 69 -11.67 -8.50 -9.92
C HIS A 69 -12.11 -9.96 -9.97
N SER A 70 -11.19 -10.90 -9.81
CA SER A 70 -11.49 -12.33 -9.79
C SER A 70 -12.41 -12.73 -8.64
N GLY A 71 -12.31 -12.01 -7.51
CA GLY A 71 -13.17 -12.17 -6.33
C GLY A 71 -14.52 -11.47 -6.45
N GLY A 72 -14.82 -10.81 -7.57
CA GLY A 72 -16.10 -10.12 -7.80
C GLY A 72 -16.18 -8.70 -7.23
N GLY A 73 -15.06 -8.14 -6.74
CA GLY A 73 -14.96 -6.74 -6.30
C GLY A 73 -14.51 -5.79 -7.40
N TYR A 74 -14.54 -4.51 -7.11
CA TYR A 74 -13.93 -3.47 -7.95
C TYR A 74 -12.74 -2.83 -7.20
N PRO A 75 -11.51 -2.93 -7.73
CA PRO A 75 -10.33 -2.41 -7.06
C PRO A 75 -10.10 -0.92 -7.38
N LEU A 76 -9.85 -0.14 -6.35
CA LEU A 76 -9.48 1.27 -6.44
C LEU A 76 -8.13 1.49 -5.76
N GLN A 77 -7.08 1.69 -6.55
CA GLN A 77 -5.72 1.87 -6.04
C GLN A 77 -5.45 3.32 -5.69
N PHE A 78 -4.80 3.53 -4.55
CA PHE A 78 -4.28 4.83 -4.13
C PHE A 78 -2.94 4.67 -3.41
N GLY A 79 -2.19 5.78 -3.32
CA GLY A 79 -0.86 5.82 -2.73
C GLY A 79 -0.83 6.43 -1.34
N THR A 80 0.18 6.05 -0.56
CA THR A 80 0.60 6.75 0.66
C THR A 80 2.11 6.93 0.67
N VAL A 81 2.63 7.69 1.64
CA VAL A 81 4.07 7.94 1.76
C VAL A 81 4.82 6.72 2.32
N SER A 82 6.14 6.71 2.14
CA SER A 82 7.05 5.83 2.85
C SER A 82 8.41 6.50 3.02
N VAL A 83 9.06 6.25 4.14
CA VAL A 83 10.42 6.70 4.45
C VAL A 83 11.31 5.47 4.54
N SER A 84 12.50 5.54 3.96
CA SER A 84 13.52 4.50 4.12
C SER A 84 14.40 4.82 5.32
N ASP A 85 14.30 4.03 6.38
CA ASP A 85 15.15 4.16 7.56
C ASP A 85 16.62 3.97 7.21
N GLY A 86 16.94 3.07 6.28
CA GLY A 86 18.30 2.83 5.83
C GLY A 86 18.95 4.04 5.11
N ILE A 87 18.15 4.82 4.35
CA ILE A 87 18.64 6.05 3.74
C ILE A 87 18.73 7.18 4.77
N SER A 88 17.80 7.22 5.72
CA SER A 88 17.71 8.28 6.74
C SER A 88 18.66 8.08 7.91
N MET A 89 19.34 6.95 7.99
CA MET A 89 20.21 6.58 9.12
C MET A 89 21.41 7.53 9.25
N GLY A 90 21.68 7.98 10.47
CA GLY A 90 22.85 8.80 10.80
C GLY A 90 22.71 10.29 10.46
N HIS A 91 21.56 10.78 10.03
CA HIS A 91 21.30 12.20 9.79
C HIS A 91 19.89 12.64 10.21
N GLU A 92 19.58 13.93 10.07
CA GLU A 92 18.33 14.55 10.54
C GLU A 92 17.06 13.91 9.93
N GLY A 93 17.15 13.30 8.74
CA GLY A 93 16.03 12.62 8.09
C GLY A 93 15.41 11.50 8.95
N MET A 94 16.17 10.90 9.87
CA MET A 94 15.67 9.87 10.77
C MET A 94 14.55 10.36 11.70
N HIS A 95 14.49 11.66 12.00
CA HIS A 95 13.41 12.24 12.81
C HIS A 95 12.03 12.07 12.14
N PHE A 96 12.00 11.92 10.82
CA PHE A 96 10.76 11.73 10.06
C PHE A 96 10.35 10.26 9.91
N SER A 97 11.25 9.31 10.23
CA SER A 97 10.96 7.89 10.13
C SER A 97 9.77 7.48 10.99
N LEU A 98 9.84 7.69 12.30
CA LEU A 98 8.77 7.28 13.20
C LEU A 98 7.45 8.03 12.95
N VAL A 99 7.54 9.33 12.65
CA VAL A 99 6.38 10.18 12.33
C VAL A 99 5.64 9.68 11.09
N SER A 100 6.36 9.15 10.09
CA SER A 100 5.75 8.65 8.86
C SER A 100 4.71 7.56 9.11
N ARG A 101 4.83 6.78 10.16
CA ARG A 101 3.87 5.75 10.57
C ARG A 101 2.47 6.33 10.78
N GLU A 102 2.35 7.46 11.51
CA GLU A 102 1.08 8.13 11.76
C GLU A 102 0.52 8.73 10.46
N VAL A 103 1.36 9.39 9.68
CA VAL A 103 0.95 9.98 8.40
C VAL A 103 0.42 8.92 7.44
N ILE A 104 1.04 7.75 7.40
CA ILE A 104 0.57 6.62 6.59
C ILE A 104 -0.81 6.17 7.08
N ALA A 105 -0.96 5.93 8.39
CA ALA A 105 -2.22 5.51 8.97
C ALA A 105 -3.34 6.53 8.68
N ASP A 106 -3.08 7.80 8.91
CA ASP A 106 -4.04 8.89 8.69
C ASP A 106 -4.43 9.03 7.22
N SER A 107 -3.46 8.91 6.30
CA SER A 107 -3.72 9.01 4.85
C SER A 107 -4.59 7.88 4.34
N VAL A 108 -4.31 6.65 4.76
CA VAL A 108 -5.09 5.46 4.37
C VAL A 108 -6.49 5.52 4.96
N GLU A 109 -6.61 5.85 6.26
CA GLU A 109 -7.90 6.02 6.92
C GLU A 109 -8.72 7.09 6.23
N THR A 110 -8.13 8.25 5.91
CA THR A 110 -8.80 9.36 5.24
C THR A 110 -9.41 8.93 3.91
N VAL A 111 -8.64 8.30 3.04
CA VAL A 111 -9.15 7.85 1.72
C VAL A 111 -10.25 6.81 1.89
N MET A 112 -10.01 5.78 2.71
CA MET A 112 -10.97 4.69 2.92
C MET A 112 -12.29 5.20 3.50
N GLN A 113 -12.25 6.19 4.39
CA GLN A 113 -13.44 6.79 5.00
C GLN A 113 -14.16 7.74 4.05
N ALA A 114 -13.44 8.64 3.39
CA ALA A 114 -14.01 9.65 2.50
C ALA A 114 -14.69 9.02 1.27
N GLU A 115 -14.02 8.06 0.64
CA GLU A 115 -14.49 7.39 -0.57
C GLU A 115 -15.42 6.20 -0.28
N ARG A 116 -15.68 5.91 0.99
CA ARG A 116 -16.61 4.86 1.46
C ARG A 116 -16.27 3.47 0.95
N LEU A 117 -14.98 3.13 0.89
CA LEU A 117 -14.52 1.83 0.42
C LEU A 117 -14.90 0.72 1.41
N ASP A 118 -15.26 -0.45 0.88
CA ASP A 118 -15.86 -1.57 1.62
C ASP A 118 -14.84 -2.46 2.33
N GLY A 119 -13.64 -2.53 1.80
CA GLY A 119 -12.54 -3.32 2.34
C GLY A 119 -11.21 -2.88 1.74
N SER A 120 -10.10 -3.45 2.20
CA SER A 120 -8.77 -3.02 1.76
C SER A 120 -7.79 -4.15 1.49
N VAL A 121 -6.87 -3.90 0.55
CA VAL A 121 -5.61 -4.61 0.40
C VAL A 121 -4.49 -3.61 0.69
N LEU A 122 -3.67 -3.90 1.69
CA LEU A 122 -2.65 -3.00 2.21
C LEU A 122 -1.27 -3.54 1.82
N LEU A 123 -0.55 -2.79 1.00
CA LEU A 123 0.74 -3.18 0.44
C LEU A 123 1.84 -2.33 1.06
N ALA A 124 2.70 -2.95 1.85
CA ALA A 124 3.79 -2.29 2.54
C ALA A 124 5.09 -3.10 2.48
N GLY A 125 6.22 -2.41 2.46
CA GLY A 125 7.51 -3.05 2.33
C GLY A 125 8.60 -2.48 3.24
N CYS A 126 8.42 -1.32 3.83
CA CYS A 126 9.43 -0.65 4.63
C CYS A 126 9.02 -0.54 6.09
N ASP A 127 9.99 -0.28 6.94
CA ASP A 127 9.99 -0.35 8.39
C ASP A 127 8.79 0.34 9.05
N LYS A 128 8.44 1.55 8.62
CA LYS A 128 7.31 2.31 9.18
C LYS A 128 6.02 2.22 8.35
N SER A 129 6.12 1.79 7.08
CA SER A 129 4.92 1.58 6.26
C SER A 129 4.13 0.35 6.73
N ILE A 130 4.79 -0.66 7.27
CA ILE A 130 4.16 -1.86 7.83
C ILE A 130 3.25 -1.50 9.01
N PRO A 131 3.75 -0.93 10.12
CA PRO A 131 2.89 -0.57 11.25
C PRO A 131 1.87 0.51 10.87
N GLY A 132 2.21 1.47 10.02
CA GLY A 132 1.27 2.49 9.56
C GLY A 132 0.04 1.89 8.87
N MET A 133 0.24 0.94 7.96
CA MET A 133 -0.87 0.23 7.30
C MET A 133 -1.69 -0.61 8.28
N LEU A 134 -1.03 -1.29 9.23
CA LEU A 134 -1.74 -2.09 10.25
C LEU A 134 -2.53 -1.21 11.21
N MET A 135 -2.02 -0.04 11.57
CA MET A 135 -2.75 0.96 12.36
C MET A 135 -4.00 1.44 11.62
N ALA A 136 -3.89 1.72 10.31
CA ALA A 136 -5.05 2.09 9.50
C ALA A 136 -6.09 0.97 9.48
N ALA A 137 -5.68 -0.29 9.26
CA ALA A 137 -6.58 -1.43 9.30
C ALA A 137 -7.33 -1.56 10.62
N ALA A 138 -6.62 -1.39 11.75
CA ALA A 138 -7.21 -1.46 13.08
C ALA A 138 -8.20 -0.32 13.36
N ARG A 139 -7.91 0.92 12.89
CA ARG A 139 -8.79 2.07 13.04
C ARG A 139 -10.06 1.96 12.18
N LEU A 140 -9.91 1.42 10.98
CA LEU A 140 -11.02 1.27 10.03
C LEU A 140 -12.01 0.19 10.42
N ASP A 141 -11.55 -0.87 11.08
CA ASP A 141 -12.34 -2.05 11.46
C ASP A 141 -13.12 -2.63 10.26
N LEU A 142 -12.45 -2.74 9.11
CA LEU A 142 -12.98 -3.30 7.88
C LEU A 142 -12.24 -4.58 7.50
N ALA A 143 -12.87 -5.41 6.66
CA ALA A 143 -12.20 -6.54 6.06
C ALA A 143 -10.93 -6.07 5.33
N SER A 144 -9.77 -6.54 5.76
CA SER A 144 -8.48 -6.10 5.25
C SER A 144 -7.54 -7.28 5.02
N VAL A 145 -6.81 -7.23 3.91
CA VAL A 145 -5.69 -8.15 3.62
C VAL A 145 -4.42 -7.32 3.64
N PHE A 146 -3.45 -7.74 4.44
CA PHE A 146 -2.13 -7.12 4.49
C PHE A 146 -1.11 -8.00 3.77
N LEU A 147 -0.34 -7.41 2.85
CA LEU A 147 0.75 -8.07 2.14
C LEU A 147 2.07 -7.34 2.39
N TYR A 148 3.00 -8.04 3.03
CA TYR A 148 4.37 -7.61 3.16
C TYR A 148 5.20 -7.96 1.92
N ALA A 149 5.98 -7.01 1.42
CA ALA A 149 6.80 -7.19 0.22
C ALA A 149 8.12 -6.38 0.26
N GLY A 150 8.72 -6.27 1.43
CA GLY A 150 9.86 -5.39 1.74
C GLY A 150 11.24 -5.96 1.48
N SER A 151 11.39 -6.94 0.60
CA SER A 151 12.70 -7.51 0.30
C SER A 151 13.49 -6.63 -0.68
N ILE A 152 14.77 -6.39 -0.37
CA ILE A 152 15.76 -5.76 -1.24
C ILE A 152 16.55 -6.87 -1.90
N ALA A 153 16.69 -6.85 -3.23
CA ALA A 153 17.51 -7.81 -3.95
C ALA A 153 18.99 -7.63 -3.57
N PRO A 154 19.76 -8.71 -3.40
CA PRO A 154 21.20 -8.62 -3.21
C PRO A 154 21.88 -8.02 -4.45
N GLY A 155 23.00 -7.33 -4.24
CA GLY A 155 23.94 -6.97 -5.28
C GLY A 155 25.07 -7.99 -5.37
N TRP A 156 26.05 -7.72 -6.22
CA TRP A 156 27.29 -8.50 -6.28
C TRP A 156 28.49 -7.60 -6.41
N VAL A 157 29.65 -8.07 -5.96
CA VAL A 157 30.92 -7.38 -6.07
C VAL A 157 32.02 -8.36 -6.48
N LYS A 158 32.95 -7.87 -7.30
CA LYS A 158 34.18 -8.60 -7.60
C LYS A 158 35.28 -8.12 -6.65
N LEU A 159 35.81 -9.05 -5.86
CA LEU A 159 36.88 -8.79 -4.92
C LEU A 159 38.23 -8.63 -5.61
N SER A 160 39.22 -8.09 -4.90
CA SER A 160 40.59 -7.85 -5.43
C SER A 160 41.32 -9.12 -5.83
N ASP A 161 40.94 -10.27 -5.27
CA ASP A 161 41.46 -11.60 -5.64
C ASP A 161 40.77 -12.21 -6.89
N GLY A 162 39.79 -11.48 -7.46
CA GLY A 162 39.02 -11.89 -8.63
C GLY A 162 37.79 -12.74 -8.34
N THR A 163 37.52 -13.09 -7.08
CA THR A 163 36.30 -13.81 -6.69
C THR A 163 35.08 -12.89 -6.72
N GLU A 164 33.91 -13.47 -7.03
CA GLU A 164 32.62 -12.77 -6.98
C GLU A 164 31.90 -13.15 -5.69
N LYS A 165 31.31 -12.14 -5.03
CA LYS A 165 30.54 -12.31 -3.80
C LYS A 165 29.20 -11.59 -3.92
N ASP A 166 28.11 -12.27 -3.56
CA ASP A 166 26.83 -11.63 -3.33
C ASP A 166 26.91 -10.77 -2.08
N ILE A 167 26.40 -9.53 -2.17
CA ILE A 167 26.37 -8.58 -1.08
C ILE A 167 24.96 -8.11 -0.81
N THR A 168 24.66 -7.91 0.46
CA THR A 168 23.40 -7.37 0.95
C THR A 168 23.63 -5.99 1.60
N ILE A 169 22.56 -5.34 2.02
CA ILE A 169 22.67 -4.10 2.79
C ILE A 169 23.44 -4.30 4.10
N ILE A 170 23.42 -5.47 4.69
CA ILE A 170 24.17 -5.79 5.91
C ILE A 170 25.68 -5.68 5.67
N ASP A 171 26.16 -6.19 4.51
CA ASP A 171 27.59 -6.10 4.17
C ASP A 171 28.05 -4.63 4.09
N SER A 172 27.18 -3.69 3.72
CA SER A 172 27.53 -2.25 3.71
C SER A 172 27.68 -1.68 5.12
N PHE A 173 26.86 -2.10 6.08
CA PHE A 173 27.01 -1.70 7.48
C PHE A 173 28.27 -2.31 8.11
N GLU A 174 28.58 -3.56 7.82
CA GLU A 174 29.80 -4.21 8.28
C GLU A 174 31.05 -3.53 7.72
N ALA A 175 31.03 -3.13 6.44
CA ALA A 175 32.15 -2.42 5.81
C ALA A 175 32.45 -1.07 6.49
N VAL A 176 31.41 -0.32 6.90
CA VAL A 176 31.59 0.94 7.64
C VAL A 176 32.17 0.68 9.03
N GLY A 177 31.78 -0.41 9.70
CA GLY A 177 32.30 -0.77 11.02
C GLY A 177 33.75 -1.32 11.00
N ALA A 178 34.28 -1.67 9.82
CA ALA A 178 35.63 -2.21 9.64
C ALA A 178 36.70 -1.14 9.33
N VAL A 179 36.31 0.14 9.15
CA VAL A 179 37.19 1.28 8.89
C VAL A 179 37.46 2.04 10.19
#